data_355016484943f4a0e97821b447efcd0f
#
_entry.id   355016484943f4a0e97821b447efcd0f
#
_cell.length_a   1.000
_cell.length_b   1.000
_cell.length_c   1.000
_cell.angle_alpha   90.00
_cell.angle_beta   90.00
_cell.angle_gamma   90.00
#
_symmetry.space_group_name_H-M   'P 1'
#
loop_
_entity.id
_entity.type
_entity.pdbx_description
1 polymer ?
#
loop_
_entity_poly.entity_id
_entity_poly.type
_entity_poly.pdbx_seq_one_letter_code
_entity_poly.pdbx_strand_id
1 'polypeptide(L)'
;MINYDDFKRLYLDSLCDPDKALYVMEHKYLDCFSGIDQEDAVYILRAIYNISVDGTSAISQYLGGTNKASKAVGVSYGTLKKWETGECEPHREKFMQVAYKAILEIEKERSKRQ
;
A
#
# COMPACT_ATOMS: atom_id res chain seq x y z
N MET A 1 -4.56 0.09 -13.40
CA MET A 1 -3.85 -0.21 -12.13
C MET A 1 -2.51 0.49 -12.12
N ILE A 2 -2.09 0.95 -10.95
CA ILE A 2 -0.78 1.61 -10.82
C ILE A 2 0.34 0.61 -11.12
N ASN A 3 1.37 1.01 -11.86
CA ASN A 3 2.51 0.15 -12.11
C ASN A 3 3.52 0.24 -10.95
N TYR A 4 4.48 -0.71 -10.92
CA TYR A 4 5.41 -0.80 -9.80
C TYR A 4 6.31 0.44 -9.69
N ASP A 5 6.75 0.99 -10.81
CA ASP A 5 7.64 2.16 -10.81
C ASP A 5 6.94 3.39 -10.20
N ASP A 6 5.69 3.62 -10.57
CA ASP A 6 4.90 4.71 -9.99
C ASP A 6 4.64 4.47 -8.51
N PHE A 7 4.30 3.23 -8.13
CA PHE A 7 4.10 2.88 -6.72
C PHE A 7 5.38 3.13 -5.91
N LYS A 8 6.52 2.69 -6.42
CA LYS A 8 7.81 2.85 -5.73
C LYS A 8 8.12 4.32 -5.49
N ARG A 9 7.88 5.17 -6.49
CA ARG A 9 8.10 6.61 -6.38
C ARG A 9 7.20 7.22 -5.29
N LEU A 10 5.93 6.89 -5.31
CA LEU A 10 4.97 7.38 -4.31
C LEU A 10 5.33 6.93 -2.90
N TYR A 11 5.72 5.66 -2.76
CA TYR A 11 6.12 5.08 -1.49
C TYR A 11 7.35 5.80 -0.92
N LEU A 12 8.37 6.02 -1.75
CA LEU A 12 9.60 6.68 -1.31
C LEU A 12 9.36 8.15 -1.00
N ASP A 13 8.52 8.84 -1.76
CA ASP A 13 8.17 10.24 -1.47
C ASP A 13 7.46 10.34 -0.11
N SER A 14 6.62 9.37 0.24
CA SER A 14 5.96 9.33 1.55
C SER A 14 6.96 9.20 2.70
N LEU A 15 8.03 8.45 2.50
CA LEU A 15 9.07 8.28 3.52
C LEU A 15 9.91 9.55 3.71
N CYS A 16 10.09 10.34 2.64
CA CYS A 16 10.94 11.52 2.70
C CYS A 16 10.34 12.66 3.53
N ASP A 17 9.03 12.86 3.43
CA ASP A 17 8.36 13.93 4.17
C ASP A 17 6.94 13.50 4.52
N PRO A 18 6.77 12.71 5.60
CA PRO A 18 5.44 12.21 5.98
C PRO A 18 4.42 13.31 6.24
N ASP A 19 4.84 14.46 6.74
CA ASP A 19 3.91 15.54 7.09
C ASP A 19 3.26 16.19 5.87
N LYS A 20 3.98 16.21 4.76
CA LYS A 20 3.51 16.84 3.52
C LYS A 20 3.18 15.83 2.42
N ALA A 21 3.62 14.59 2.59
CA ALA A 21 3.54 13.59 1.53
C ALA A 21 2.10 13.37 1.05
N LEU A 22 1.17 13.25 1.97
CA LEU A 22 -0.22 12.98 1.61
C LEU A 22 -0.80 14.10 0.74
N TYR A 23 -0.56 15.34 1.12
CA TYR A 23 -1.02 16.48 0.33
C TYR A 23 -0.40 16.48 -1.07
N VAL A 24 0.91 16.28 -1.14
CA VAL A 24 1.62 16.26 -2.42
C VAL A 24 1.10 15.12 -3.30
N MET A 25 0.91 13.95 -2.72
CA MET A 25 0.41 12.79 -3.46
C MET A 25 -0.98 13.05 -4.06
N GLU A 26 -1.86 13.61 -3.26
CA GLU A 26 -3.24 13.88 -3.71
C GLU A 26 -3.30 14.96 -4.79
N HIS A 27 -2.32 15.85 -4.87
CA HIS A 27 -2.32 16.96 -5.84
C HIS A 27 -1.41 16.71 -7.04
N LYS A 28 -0.37 15.88 -6.88
CA LYS A 28 0.63 15.70 -7.93
C LYS A 28 0.47 14.39 -8.71
N TYR A 29 -0.04 13.36 -8.07
CA TYR A 29 0.05 12.00 -8.61
C TYR A 29 -1.29 11.40 -9.02
N LEU A 30 -2.36 12.19 -9.09
CA LEU A 30 -3.66 11.66 -9.53
C LEU A 30 -3.59 11.08 -10.94
N ASP A 31 -2.71 11.60 -11.78
CA ASP A 31 -2.57 11.14 -13.16
C ASP A 31 -2.07 9.69 -13.26
N CYS A 32 -1.44 9.17 -12.20
CA CYS A 32 -1.03 7.76 -12.16
C CYS A 32 -2.21 6.79 -12.18
N PHE A 33 -3.42 7.30 -11.98
CA PHE A 33 -4.64 6.50 -11.86
C PHE A 33 -5.63 6.80 -12.97
N SER A 34 -5.13 6.95 -14.20
CA SER A 34 -6.01 7.19 -15.35
C SER A 34 -7.03 6.06 -15.49
N GLY A 35 -8.27 6.42 -15.75
CA GLY A 35 -9.37 5.44 -15.90
C GLY A 35 -10.03 5.01 -14.61
N ILE A 36 -9.60 5.53 -13.44
CA ILE A 36 -10.26 5.29 -12.17
C ILE A 36 -10.92 6.56 -11.67
N ASP A 37 -11.99 6.39 -10.88
CA ASP A 37 -12.66 7.47 -10.19
C ASP A 37 -11.65 8.21 -9.29
N GLN A 38 -11.76 9.54 -9.24
CA GLN A 38 -10.89 10.36 -8.40
C GLN A 38 -10.96 9.96 -6.93
N GLU A 39 -12.15 9.63 -6.43
CA GLU A 39 -12.31 9.19 -5.04
C GLU A 39 -11.53 7.91 -4.77
N ASP A 40 -11.59 6.95 -5.70
CA ASP A 40 -10.83 5.70 -5.59
C ASP A 40 -9.32 5.97 -5.69
N ALA A 41 -8.90 6.88 -6.57
CA ALA A 41 -7.49 7.25 -6.69
C ALA A 41 -6.96 7.84 -5.39
N VAL A 42 -7.71 8.74 -4.76
CA VAL A 42 -7.33 9.33 -3.47
C VAL A 42 -7.25 8.25 -2.39
N TYR A 43 -8.20 7.31 -2.38
CA TYR A 43 -8.17 6.21 -1.43
C TYR A 43 -6.90 5.37 -1.57
N ILE A 44 -6.50 5.05 -2.80
CA ILE A 44 -5.28 4.28 -3.07
C ILE A 44 -4.04 5.07 -2.65
N LEU A 45 -3.98 6.36 -2.93
CA LEU A 45 -2.85 7.20 -2.51
C LEU A 45 -2.71 7.23 -0.99
N ARG A 46 -3.82 7.33 -0.27
CA ARG A 46 -3.82 7.29 1.18
C ARG A 46 -3.37 5.92 1.70
N ALA A 47 -3.77 4.85 1.03
CA ALA A 47 -3.32 3.51 1.40
C ALA A 47 -1.80 3.38 1.24
N ILE A 48 -1.23 3.88 0.15
CA ILE A 48 0.23 3.87 -0.07
C ILE A 48 0.92 4.64 1.06
N TYR A 49 0.41 5.83 1.38
CA TYR A 49 0.96 6.63 2.46
C TYR A 49 0.92 5.89 3.80
N ASN A 50 -0.23 5.35 4.16
CA ASN A 50 -0.40 4.66 5.44
C ASN A 50 0.49 3.43 5.54
N ILE A 51 0.65 2.69 4.46
CA ILE A 51 1.54 1.52 4.44
C ILE A 51 3.01 1.96 4.58
N SER A 52 3.40 3.08 3.97
CA SER A 52 4.77 3.58 4.11
C SER A 52 5.10 3.99 5.55
N VAL A 53 4.12 4.53 6.28
CA VAL A 53 4.30 5.01 7.65
C VAL A 53 4.12 3.89 8.67
N ASP A 54 3.04 3.11 8.56
CA ASP A 54 2.65 2.13 9.57
C ASP A 54 3.08 0.70 9.23
N GLY A 55 3.54 0.46 8.01
CA GLY A 55 4.09 -0.84 7.62
C GLY A 55 3.06 -1.94 7.53
N THR A 56 3.45 -3.11 8.00
CA THR A 56 2.65 -4.33 7.87
C THR A 56 1.29 -4.24 8.55
N SER A 57 1.18 -3.53 9.68
CA SER A 57 -0.12 -3.39 10.33
C SER A 57 -1.12 -2.65 9.45
N ALA A 58 -0.69 -1.67 8.68
CA ALA A 58 -1.57 -0.99 7.72
C ALA A 58 -2.03 -1.95 6.62
N ILE A 59 -1.13 -2.79 6.09
CA ILE A 59 -1.48 -3.79 5.09
C ILE A 59 -2.59 -4.69 5.62
N SER A 60 -2.45 -5.19 6.83
CA SER A 60 -3.46 -6.06 7.44
C SER A 60 -4.79 -5.34 7.64
N GLN A 61 -4.77 -4.09 8.08
CA GLN A 61 -5.98 -3.30 8.26
C GLN A 61 -6.74 -3.10 6.95
N TYR A 62 -6.03 -2.73 5.89
CA TYR A 62 -6.67 -2.50 4.60
C TYR A 62 -7.24 -3.77 3.98
N LEU A 63 -6.62 -4.92 4.24
CA LEU A 63 -7.01 -6.18 3.61
C LEU A 63 -7.92 -7.06 4.50
N GLY A 64 -8.35 -6.54 5.64
CA GLY A 64 -9.34 -7.22 6.48
C GLY A 64 -8.76 -8.21 7.48
N GLY A 65 -7.50 -8.05 7.86
CA GLY A 65 -6.83 -8.85 8.87
C GLY A 65 -5.62 -9.59 8.33
N THR A 66 -4.79 -10.10 9.24
CA THR A 66 -3.53 -10.75 8.88
C THR A 66 -3.73 -11.97 8.00
N ASN A 67 -4.76 -12.77 8.26
CA ASN A 67 -5.01 -13.98 7.49
C ASN A 67 -5.35 -13.66 6.02
N LYS A 68 -6.27 -12.72 5.81
CA LYS A 68 -6.63 -12.30 4.46
C LYS A 68 -5.47 -11.61 3.76
N ALA A 69 -4.72 -10.78 4.50
CA ALA A 69 -3.54 -10.10 3.96
C ALA A 69 -2.49 -11.11 3.50
N SER A 70 -2.22 -12.14 4.30
CA SER A 70 -1.21 -13.15 3.95
C SER A 70 -1.55 -13.85 2.63
N LYS A 71 -2.81 -14.16 2.42
CA LYS A 71 -3.26 -14.79 1.16
C LYS A 71 -3.12 -13.83 -0.02
N ALA A 72 -3.48 -12.56 0.17
CA ALA A 72 -3.45 -11.58 -0.89
C ALA A 72 -2.03 -11.24 -1.34
N VAL A 73 -1.09 -11.13 -0.40
CA VAL A 73 0.28 -10.70 -0.73
C VAL A 73 1.25 -11.88 -0.91
N GLY A 74 0.81 -13.12 -0.67
CA GLY A 74 1.65 -14.29 -0.88
C GLY A 74 2.74 -14.48 0.17
N VAL A 75 2.55 -13.96 1.38
CA VAL A 75 3.44 -14.14 2.53
C VAL A 75 2.72 -15.00 3.55
N SER A 76 3.41 -15.98 4.16
CA SER A 76 2.76 -16.85 5.14
C SER A 76 2.25 -16.05 6.33
N TYR A 77 1.16 -16.54 6.95
CA TYR A 77 0.57 -15.90 8.12
C TYR A 77 1.62 -15.69 9.23
N GLY A 78 2.40 -16.70 9.52
CA GLY A 78 3.42 -16.62 10.57
C GLY A 78 4.47 -15.54 10.30
N THR A 79 4.95 -15.45 9.06
CA THR A 79 5.92 -14.45 8.66
C THR A 79 5.31 -13.04 8.74
N LEU A 80 4.10 -12.88 8.22
CA LEU A 80 3.42 -11.58 8.23
C LEU A 80 3.17 -11.13 9.68
N LYS A 81 2.78 -12.05 10.56
CA LYS A 81 2.57 -11.75 11.97
C LYS A 81 3.86 -11.29 12.66
N LYS A 82 4.98 -11.93 12.34
CA LYS A 82 6.29 -11.53 12.89
C LYS A 82 6.69 -10.13 12.41
N TRP A 83 6.36 -9.77 11.18
CA TRP A 83 6.60 -8.42 10.69
C TRP A 83 5.73 -7.39 11.43
N GLU A 84 4.46 -7.72 11.70
CA GLU A 84 3.55 -6.84 12.43
C GLU A 84 4.02 -6.56 13.85
N THR A 85 4.55 -7.57 14.54
CA THR A 85 4.99 -7.45 15.93
C THR A 85 6.40 -6.89 16.06
N GLY A 86 7.13 -6.75 14.95
CA GLY A 86 8.52 -6.29 15.00
C GLY A 86 9.52 -7.39 15.34
N GLU A 87 9.07 -8.65 15.48
CA GLU A 87 9.97 -9.77 15.75
C GLU A 87 10.95 -10.00 14.62
N CYS A 88 10.49 -9.81 13.38
CA CYS A 88 11.33 -9.83 12.19
C CYS A 88 10.99 -8.63 11.32
N GLU A 89 11.99 -8.07 10.65
CA GLU A 89 11.78 -6.97 9.70
C GLU A 89 12.22 -7.41 8.31
N PRO A 90 11.37 -7.22 7.28
CA PRO A 90 11.76 -7.51 5.91
C PRO A 90 12.73 -6.45 5.41
N HIS A 91 13.57 -6.80 4.44
CA HIS A 91 14.33 -5.79 3.70
C HIS A 91 13.36 -4.84 3.00
N ARG A 92 13.79 -3.57 2.84
CA ARG A 92 12.96 -2.54 2.21
C ARG A 92 12.42 -2.99 0.84
N GLU A 93 13.30 -3.54 0.00
CA GLU A 93 12.91 -3.97 -1.34
C GLU A 93 11.85 -5.08 -1.29
N LYS A 94 12.04 -6.05 -0.42
CA LYS A 94 11.06 -7.12 -0.23
C LYS A 94 9.73 -6.56 0.28
N PHE A 95 9.78 -5.66 1.25
CA PHE A 95 8.58 -5.05 1.80
C PHE A 95 7.84 -4.23 0.74
N MET A 96 8.56 -3.47 -0.10
CA MET A 96 7.93 -2.70 -1.16
C MET A 96 7.21 -3.60 -2.17
N GLN A 97 7.78 -4.76 -2.50
CA GLN A 97 7.12 -5.72 -3.38
C GLN A 97 5.82 -6.25 -2.76
N VAL A 98 5.86 -6.57 -1.48
CA VAL A 98 4.67 -7.04 -0.74
C VAL A 98 3.63 -5.93 -0.66
N ALA A 99 4.06 -4.71 -0.35
CA ALA A 99 3.16 -3.56 -0.29
C ALA A 99 2.51 -3.26 -1.63
N TYR A 100 3.25 -3.42 -2.72
CA TYR A 100 2.69 -3.25 -4.06
C TYR A 100 1.58 -4.28 -4.33
N LYS A 101 1.79 -5.53 -3.96
CA LYS A 101 0.74 -6.56 -4.08
C LYS A 101 -0.49 -6.20 -3.26
N ALA A 102 -0.29 -5.64 -2.06
CA ALA A 102 -1.39 -5.17 -1.23
C ALA A 102 -2.16 -4.04 -1.92
N ILE A 103 -1.47 -3.10 -2.53
CA ILE A 103 -2.09 -1.98 -3.25
C ILE A 103 -2.91 -2.50 -4.45
N LEU A 104 -2.39 -3.46 -5.20
CA LEU A 104 -3.13 -4.06 -6.32
C LEU A 104 -4.42 -4.73 -5.83
N GLU A 105 -4.35 -5.41 -4.70
CA GLU A 105 -5.55 -6.04 -4.12
C GLU A 105 -6.56 -4.99 -3.65
N ILE A 106 -6.10 -3.90 -3.07
CA ILE A 106 -6.97 -2.79 -2.64
C ILE A 106 -7.66 -2.17 -3.86
N GLU A 107 -6.93 -1.93 -4.96
CA GLU A 107 -7.52 -1.41 -6.20
C GLU A 107 -8.60 -2.36 -6.73
N LYS A 108 -8.31 -3.65 -6.73
CA LYS A 108 -9.23 -4.68 -7.19
C LYS A 108 -10.52 -4.69 -6.36
N GLU A 109 -10.39 -4.60 -5.04
CA GLU A 109 -11.56 -4.56 -4.14
C GLU A 109 -12.39 -3.29 -4.34
N ARG A 110 -11.75 -2.14 -4.55
CA ARG A 110 -12.47 -0.90 -4.83
C ARG A 110 -13.22 -0.98 -6.16
N SER A 111 -12.61 -1.57 -7.18
CA SER A 111 -13.26 -1.73 -8.49
C SER A 111 -14.52 -2.56 -8.43
N LYS A 112 -14.57 -3.55 -7.56
CA LYS A 112 -15.75 -4.43 -7.41
C LYS A 112 -16.95 -3.73 -6.80
N ARG A 113 -16.75 -2.57 -6.16
CA ARG A 113 -17.83 -1.82 -5.52
C ARG A 113 -18.60 -0.91 -6.46
N GLN A 114 -18.15 -0.80 -7.70
CA GLN A 114 -18.75 0.07 -8.71
C GLN A 114 -19.73 -0.68 -9.62
#